data_2f57fc656668d5ba662c49cde267d9ee
#
_entry.id   2f57fc656668d5ba662c49cde267d9ee
#
_cell.length_a   1.000
_cell.length_b   1.000
_cell.length_c   1.000
_cell.angle_alpha   90.00
_cell.angle_beta   90.00
_cell.angle_gamma   90.00
#
_symmetry.space_group_name_H-M   'P 1'
#
loop_
_entity.id
_entity.type
_entity.pdbx_description
1 polymer ?
#
loop_
_entity_poly.entity_id
_entity_poly.type
_entity_poly.pdbx_seq_one_letter_code
_entity_poly.pdbx_strand_id
1 'polypeptide(L)'
;SHPDLVTNRNDTRNVIRTAASNKIRLEDRRGEEHIKISTEHGKGQVSVGHLVDATGKKRGQGVEARTDDWMALRAAKGVLITTEAQSRAQGQQLDMTAAIAQLEKALSLAMTLQQSALTAGAGNVDTDRQNQLAQVLNQLTGPGILAYAEKGAAHVTPQSLQLSAGK
;
A
#
# COMPACT_ATOMS: atom_id res chain seq x y z
N SER A 1 17.69 -30.77 -1.66
CA SER A 1 16.32 -31.09 -1.23
C SER A 1 15.65 -31.90 -2.33
N HIS A 2 14.88 -32.92 -1.95
CA HIS A 2 14.09 -33.67 -2.92
C HIS A 2 12.91 -32.77 -3.39
N PRO A 3 12.49 -32.86 -4.67
CA PRO A 3 11.28 -32.22 -5.13
C PRO A 3 10.07 -32.73 -4.33
N ASP A 4 9.05 -31.90 -4.15
CA ASP A 4 7.81 -32.32 -3.53
C ASP A 4 7.20 -33.47 -4.36
N LEU A 5 6.94 -34.61 -3.73
CA LEU A 5 6.29 -35.74 -4.41
C LEU A 5 4.87 -35.32 -4.84
N VAL A 6 4.52 -35.57 -6.10
CA VAL A 6 3.15 -35.37 -6.59
C VAL A 6 2.23 -36.42 -5.98
N THR A 7 1.15 -36.00 -5.37
CA THR A 7 0.09 -36.82 -4.76
C THR A 7 -1.26 -36.27 -5.17
N ASN A 8 -2.34 -37.03 -4.96
CA ASN A 8 -3.72 -36.54 -5.19
C ASN A 8 -4.13 -35.32 -4.35
N ARG A 9 -3.24 -34.86 -3.43
CA ARG A 9 -3.48 -33.66 -2.61
C ARG A 9 -2.78 -32.42 -3.17
N ASN A 10 -1.80 -32.59 -4.05
CA ASN A 10 -0.99 -31.51 -4.59
C ASN A 10 -0.74 -31.63 -6.10
N ASP A 11 -1.57 -32.40 -6.81
CA ASP A 11 -1.52 -32.60 -8.25
C ASP A 11 -1.79 -31.34 -9.05
N THR A 12 -2.51 -30.37 -8.46
CA THR A 12 -2.75 -29.03 -9.02
C THR A 12 -1.63 -28.03 -8.72
N ARG A 13 -0.56 -28.45 -8.04
CA ARG A 13 0.48 -27.59 -7.52
C ARG A 13 1.77 -27.66 -8.30
N ASN A 14 2.25 -26.52 -8.77
CA ASN A 14 3.57 -26.37 -9.36
C ASN A 14 4.53 -25.74 -8.34
N VAL A 15 5.69 -26.35 -8.11
CA VAL A 15 6.66 -25.90 -7.09
C VAL A 15 8.07 -25.92 -7.63
N ILE A 16 8.75 -24.78 -7.50
CA ILE A 16 10.19 -24.67 -7.62
C ILE A 16 10.76 -24.53 -6.22
N ARG A 17 11.68 -25.42 -5.82
CA ARG A 17 12.32 -25.41 -4.51
C ARG A 17 13.83 -25.48 -4.63
N THR A 18 14.54 -24.60 -3.92
CA THR A 18 16.00 -24.61 -3.85
C THR A 18 16.52 -25.50 -2.71
N ALA A 19 17.83 -25.76 -2.70
CA ALA A 19 18.49 -26.51 -1.65
C ALA A 19 18.31 -25.86 -0.25
N ALA A 20 18.23 -24.52 -0.17
CA ALA A 20 17.96 -23.77 1.04
C ALA A 20 16.45 -23.66 1.37
N SER A 21 15.61 -24.45 0.71
CA SER A 21 14.15 -24.48 0.90
C SER A 21 13.42 -23.18 0.51
N ASN A 22 14.07 -22.26 -0.22
CA ASN A 22 13.36 -21.17 -0.85
C ASN A 22 12.40 -21.73 -1.90
N LYS A 23 11.24 -21.08 -2.06
CA LYS A 23 10.15 -21.68 -2.82
C LYS A 23 9.37 -20.68 -3.64
N ILE A 24 9.04 -21.05 -4.89
CA ILE A 24 7.96 -20.48 -5.69
C ILE A 24 6.90 -21.56 -5.83
N ARG A 25 5.67 -21.26 -5.47
CA ARG A 25 4.53 -22.16 -5.56
C ARG A 25 3.39 -21.51 -6.31
N LEU A 26 2.83 -22.22 -7.27
CA LEU A 26 1.58 -21.92 -7.94
C LEU A 26 0.59 -23.02 -7.58
N GLU A 27 -0.60 -22.65 -7.14
CA GLU A 27 -1.69 -23.58 -6.84
C GLU A 27 -2.84 -23.27 -7.77
N ASP A 28 -3.26 -24.25 -8.58
CA ASP A 28 -4.31 -24.12 -9.59
C ASP A 28 -5.62 -24.77 -9.15
N ARG A 29 -5.74 -25.20 -7.88
CA ARG A 29 -6.96 -25.78 -7.35
C ARG A 29 -8.10 -24.76 -7.42
N ARG A 30 -9.17 -25.11 -8.10
CA ARG A 30 -10.30 -24.23 -8.34
C ARG A 30 -10.89 -23.66 -7.04
N GLY A 31 -10.94 -22.32 -6.94
CA GLY A 31 -11.39 -21.57 -5.77
C GLY A 31 -10.35 -21.40 -4.66
N GLU A 32 -9.15 -21.97 -4.86
CA GLU A 32 -8.02 -21.86 -3.93
C GLU A 32 -6.74 -21.39 -4.66
N GLU A 33 -6.89 -20.85 -5.85
CA GLU A 33 -5.78 -20.41 -6.70
C GLU A 33 -4.92 -19.38 -5.98
N HIS A 34 -3.60 -19.61 -5.98
CA HIS A 34 -2.66 -18.68 -5.38
C HIS A 34 -1.22 -18.85 -5.87
N ILE A 35 -0.48 -17.77 -5.75
CA ILE A 35 0.97 -17.74 -5.97
C ILE A 35 1.64 -17.37 -4.65
N LYS A 36 2.70 -18.10 -4.29
CA LYS A 36 3.53 -17.84 -3.12
C LYS A 36 4.99 -17.86 -3.49
N ILE A 37 5.70 -16.77 -3.20
CA ILE A 37 7.16 -16.68 -3.24
C ILE A 37 7.65 -16.57 -1.80
N SER A 38 8.57 -17.44 -1.36
CA SER A 38 9.01 -17.42 0.03
C SER A 38 10.44 -17.89 0.22
N THR A 39 11.10 -17.34 1.25
CA THR A 39 12.37 -17.81 1.79
C THR A 39 12.15 -18.60 3.07
N GLU A 40 13.02 -19.55 3.37
CA GLU A 40 12.96 -20.29 4.64
C GLU A 40 13.56 -19.45 5.77
N HIS A 41 14.73 -18.84 5.54
CA HIS A 41 15.34 -17.92 6.49
C HIS A 41 14.60 -16.59 6.50
N GLY A 42 14.35 -16.02 7.69
CA GLY A 42 13.64 -14.75 7.87
C GLY A 42 12.17 -14.77 7.43
N LYS A 43 11.67 -15.91 6.95
CA LYS A 43 10.27 -16.12 6.53
C LYS A 43 9.71 -15.03 5.61
N GLY A 44 10.60 -14.43 4.78
CA GLY A 44 10.19 -13.46 3.77
C GLY A 44 9.22 -14.11 2.79
N GLN A 45 8.07 -13.45 2.53
CA GLN A 45 7.00 -14.03 1.75
C GLN A 45 6.19 -12.98 1.01
N VAL A 46 5.87 -13.27 -0.25
CA VAL A 46 4.80 -12.60 -1.00
C VAL A 46 3.79 -13.66 -1.41
N SER A 47 2.53 -13.42 -1.08
CA SER A 47 1.41 -14.31 -1.43
C SER A 47 0.34 -13.52 -2.17
N VAL A 48 -0.24 -14.12 -3.22
CA VAL A 48 -1.27 -13.51 -4.08
C VAL A 48 -2.40 -14.53 -4.25
N GLY A 49 -3.64 -14.10 -4.07
CA GLY A 49 -4.83 -14.91 -4.25
C GLY A 49 -5.37 -15.49 -2.96
N HIS A 50 -5.62 -16.80 -2.92
CA HIS A 50 -6.14 -17.50 -1.74
C HIS A 50 -5.03 -17.69 -0.70
N LEU A 51 -5.09 -16.95 0.41
CA LEU A 51 -4.08 -17.00 1.46
C LEU A 51 -4.39 -18.12 2.46
N VAL A 52 -3.40 -18.97 2.73
CA VAL A 52 -3.52 -20.06 3.67
C VAL A 52 -2.49 -19.97 4.80
N ASP A 53 -2.80 -20.57 5.94
CA ASP A 53 -1.88 -20.75 7.06
C ASP A 53 -0.91 -21.95 6.84
N ALA A 54 -0.15 -22.30 7.85
CA ALA A 54 0.81 -23.41 7.80
C ALA A 54 0.14 -24.77 7.61
N THR A 55 -1.12 -24.91 7.99
CA THR A 55 -1.91 -26.16 7.87
C THR A 55 -2.68 -26.26 6.57
N GLY A 56 -2.68 -25.20 5.74
CA GLY A 56 -3.44 -25.10 4.50
C GLY A 56 -4.85 -24.55 4.67
N LYS A 57 -5.24 -24.11 5.88
CA LYS A 57 -6.53 -23.49 6.13
C LYS A 57 -6.55 -22.05 5.63
N LYS A 58 -7.65 -21.66 5.01
CA LYS A 58 -7.85 -20.27 4.53
C LYS A 58 -7.74 -19.28 5.68
N ARG A 59 -6.95 -18.21 5.49
CA ARG A 59 -6.81 -17.08 6.41
C ARG A 59 -7.07 -15.71 5.78
N GLY A 60 -7.24 -15.66 4.46
CA GLY A 60 -7.53 -14.40 3.74
C GLY A 60 -7.57 -14.55 2.24
N GLN A 61 -7.73 -13.40 1.57
CA GLN A 61 -7.77 -13.27 0.11
C GLN A 61 -7.07 -11.97 -0.30
N GLY A 62 -6.34 -11.97 -1.41
CA GLY A 62 -5.69 -10.78 -1.96
C GLY A 62 -4.18 -10.88 -1.98
N VAL A 63 -3.47 -9.83 -1.59
CA VAL A 63 -2.01 -9.78 -1.60
C VAL A 63 -1.48 -9.53 -0.19
N GLU A 64 -0.47 -10.30 0.21
CA GLU A 64 0.26 -10.09 1.46
C GLU A 64 1.76 -10.19 1.21
N ALA A 65 2.50 -9.17 1.63
CA ALA A 65 3.95 -9.21 1.77
C ALA A 65 4.30 -9.17 3.25
N ARG A 66 5.08 -10.16 3.73
CA ARG A 66 5.48 -10.25 5.14
C ARG A 66 6.88 -10.83 5.31
N THR A 67 7.49 -10.56 6.45
CA THR A 67 8.77 -11.13 6.88
C THR A 67 8.86 -11.09 8.40
N ASP A 68 9.67 -11.95 9.01
CA ASP A 68 10.03 -11.90 10.42
C ASP A 68 11.27 -10.99 10.63
N ASP A 69 11.86 -10.48 9.52
CA ASP A 69 12.97 -9.53 9.49
C ASP A 69 12.51 -8.12 9.11
N TRP A 70 13.40 -7.33 8.55
CA TRP A 70 13.15 -5.95 8.13
C TRP A 70 12.46 -5.88 6.78
N MET A 71 11.55 -4.93 6.62
CA MET A 71 10.92 -4.60 5.34
C MET A 71 11.15 -3.12 5.00
N ALA A 72 11.48 -2.85 3.73
CA ALA A 72 11.56 -1.50 3.18
C ALA A 72 10.80 -1.42 1.85
N LEU A 73 9.97 -0.38 1.71
CA LEU A 73 9.37 0.02 0.45
C LEU A 73 10.09 1.28 -0.03
N ARG A 74 10.76 1.21 -1.17
CA ARG A 74 11.54 2.32 -1.73
C ARG A 74 11.22 2.51 -3.20
N ALA A 75 10.92 3.74 -3.58
CA ALA A 75 10.77 4.13 -4.96
C ALA A 75 11.36 5.53 -5.18
N ALA A 76 12.26 5.67 -6.14
CA ALA A 76 12.97 6.94 -6.39
C ALA A 76 12.04 8.07 -6.83
N LYS A 77 10.92 7.74 -7.48
CA LYS A 77 9.96 8.71 -8.03
C LYS A 77 8.74 8.97 -7.16
N GLY A 78 8.56 8.18 -6.06
CA GLY A 78 7.44 8.32 -5.15
C GLY A 78 6.68 7.03 -4.90
N VAL A 79 5.80 7.05 -3.89
CA VAL A 79 4.96 5.92 -3.48
C VAL A 79 3.51 6.39 -3.36
N LEU A 80 2.60 5.68 -4.02
CA LEU A 80 1.15 5.85 -3.86
C LEU A 80 0.59 4.67 -3.06
N ILE A 81 -0.11 4.96 -1.97
CA ILE A 81 -0.86 3.99 -1.17
C ILE A 81 -2.32 4.46 -1.17
N THR A 82 -3.21 3.68 -1.77
CA THR A 82 -4.61 4.07 -1.92
C THR A 82 -5.55 2.89 -1.77
N THR A 83 -6.80 3.17 -1.39
CA THR A 83 -7.92 2.22 -1.41
C THR A 83 -8.77 2.35 -2.67
N GLU A 84 -8.42 3.26 -3.58
CA GLU A 84 -9.08 3.39 -4.86
C GLU A 84 -8.83 2.17 -5.75
N ALA A 85 -9.91 1.55 -6.20
CA ALA A 85 -9.84 0.38 -7.06
C ALA A 85 -9.72 0.82 -8.53
N GLN A 86 -8.77 0.22 -9.26
CA GLN A 86 -8.71 0.32 -10.71
C GLN A 86 -9.28 -0.94 -11.35
N SER A 87 -10.59 -0.96 -11.54
CA SER A 87 -11.28 -2.09 -12.16
C SER A 87 -10.71 -2.39 -13.55
N ARG A 88 -10.39 -3.67 -13.80
CA ARG A 88 -9.81 -4.16 -15.07
C ARG A 88 -8.47 -3.50 -15.44
N ALA A 89 -7.75 -2.95 -14.45
CA ALA A 89 -6.49 -2.22 -14.68
C ALA A 89 -6.61 -1.10 -15.76
N GLN A 90 -7.78 -0.45 -15.82
CA GLN A 90 -8.00 0.71 -16.67
C GLN A 90 -7.57 1.97 -15.92
N GLY A 91 -6.78 2.81 -16.56
CA GLY A 91 -6.26 4.04 -15.98
C GLY A 91 -4.74 4.04 -15.85
N GLN A 92 -4.21 5.13 -15.38
CA GLN A 92 -2.77 5.28 -15.16
C GLN A 92 -2.36 4.55 -13.88
N GLN A 93 -1.15 3.98 -13.86
CA GLN A 93 -0.62 3.29 -12.67
C GLN A 93 -0.67 4.17 -11.41
N LEU A 94 -0.41 5.46 -11.56
CA LEU A 94 -0.42 6.46 -10.48
C LEU A 94 -1.60 7.43 -10.67
N ASP A 95 -2.81 6.91 -10.79
CA ASP A 95 -4.00 7.75 -10.81
C ASP A 95 -4.29 8.26 -9.40
N MET A 96 -4.12 9.58 -9.22
CA MET A 96 -4.30 10.26 -7.94
C MET A 96 -5.48 11.25 -7.97
N THR A 97 -6.32 11.19 -8.99
CA THR A 97 -7.40 12.14 -9.22
C THR A 97 -8.29 12.32 -7.98
N ALA A 98 -8.69 11.22 -7.34
CA ALA A 98 -9.54 11.29 -6.15
C ALA A 98 -8.83 11.93 -4.95
N ALA A 99 -7.56 11.60 -4.72
CA ALA A 99 -6.76 12.18 -3.64
C ALA A 99 -6.51 13.67 -3.85
N ILE A 100 -6.19 14.09 -5.08
CA ILE A 100 -6.00 15.49 -5.47
C ILE A 100 -7.29 16.29 -5.25
N ALA A 101 -8.43 15.77 -5.70
CA ALA A 101 -9.73 16.42 -5.51
C ALA A 101 -10.06 16.64 -4.02
N GLN A 102 -9.68 15.73 -3.13
CA GLN A 102 -9.85 15.91 -1.70
C GLN A 102 -8.92 16.97 -1.11
N LEU A 103 -7.66 17.03 -1.57
CA LEU A 103 -6.72 18.08 -1.17
C LEU A 103 -7.20 19.47 -1.62
N GLU A 104 -7.71 19.57 -2.84
CA GLU A 104 -8.27 20.83 -3.38
C GLU A 104 -9.51 21.30 -2.58
N LYS A 105 -10.40 20.36 -2.19
CA LYS A 105 -11.53 20.69 -1.32
C LYS A 105 -11.07 21.16 0.07
N ALA A 106 -10.09 20.50 0.67
CA ALA A 106 -9.54 20.89 1.96
C ALA A 106 -8.90 22.28 1.89
N LEU A 107 -8.15 22.57 0.82
CA LEU A 107 -7.55 23.88 0.57
C LEU A 107 -8.60 24.96 0.39
N SER A 108 -9.64 24.72 -0.41
CA SER A 108 -10.75 25.65 -0.62
C SER A 108 -11.48 25.98 0.70
N LEU A 109 -11.70 24.96 1.55
CA LEU A 109 -12.29 25.15 2.88
C LEU A 109 -11.38 26.00 3.78
N ALA A 110 -10.07 25.72 3.80
CA ALA A 110 -9.11 26.48 4.58
C ALA A 110 -9.08 27.97 4.15
N MET A 111 -9.10 28.25 2.85
CA MET A 111 -9.18 29.62 2.33
C MET A 111 -10.48 30.32 2.71
N THR A 112 -11.62 29.63 2.68
CA THR A 112 -12.92 30.17 3.11
C THR A 112 -12.91 30.51 4.59
N LEU A 113 -12.36 29.64 5.42
CA LEU A 113 -12.23 29.88 6.86
C LEU A 113 -11.28 31.03 7.17
N GLN A 114 -10.16 31.14 6.44
CA GLN A 114 -9.23 32.26 6.53
C GLN A 114 -9.94 33.59 6.22
N GLN A 115 -10.69 33.65 5.11
CA GLN A 115 -11.42 34.86 4.72
C GLN A 115 -12.46 35.25 5.78
N SER A 116 -13.16 34.25 6.35
CA SER A 116 -14.12 34.49 7.43
C SER A 116 -13.44 35.01 8.69
N ALA A 117 -12.28 34.45 9.05
CA ALA A 117 -11.49 34.88 10.19
C ALA A 117 -10.98 36.34 10.02
N LEU A 118 -10.46 36.69 8.84
CA LEU A 118 -10.06 38.06 8.51
C LEU A 118 -11.21 39.04 8.60
N THR A 119 -12.40 38.68 8.10
CA THR A 119 -13.61 39.49 8.18
C THR A 119 -14.05 39.69 9.64
N ALA A 120 -13.82 38.72 10.50
CA ALA A 120 -14.08 38.79 11.94
C ALA A 120 -12.97 39.49 12.75
N GLY A 121 -11.90 40.02 12.08
CA GLY A 121 -10.81 40.72 12.75
C GLY A 121 -9.75 39.78 13.39
N ALA A 122 -9.74 38.49 13.04
CA ALA A 122 -8.71 37.56 13.47
C ALA A 122 -7.43 37.68 12.63
N GLY A 123 -6.32 37.17 13.16
CA GLY A 123 -5.03 37.18 12.43
C GLY A 123 -5.01 36.29 11.18
N ASN A 124 -4.05 36.56 10.28
CA ASN A 124 -3.87 35.82 9.03
C ASN A 124 -3.40 34.38 9.29
N VAL A 125 -3.94 33.42 8.54
CA VAL A 125 -3.50 32.02 8.54
C VAL A 125 -2.65 31.81 7.28
N ASP A 126 -1.44 31.25 7.43
CA ASP A 126 -0.55 30.92 6.32
C ASP A 126 -1.04 29.66 5.59
N THR A 127 -1.54 29.85 4.35
CA THR A 127 -1.98 28.76 3.46
C THR A 127 -0.98 28.45 2.35
N ASP A 128 0.17 29.10 2.32
CA ASP A 128 1.14 28.95 1.23
C ASP A 128 1.72 27.54 1.17
N ARG A 129 1.93 26.91 2.32
CA ARG A 129 2.44 25.54 2.40
C ARG A 129 1.45 24.50 1.88
N GLN A 130 0.15 24.68 2.14
CA GLN A 130 -0.90 23.82 1.60
C GLN A 130 -1.00 23.96 0.07
N ASN A 131 -0.87 25.19 -0.45
CA ASN A 131 -0.83 25.44 -1.89
C ASN A 131 0.38 24.80 -2.55
N GLN A 132 1.57 24.91 -1.97
CA GLN A 132 2.80 24.28 -2.46
C GLN A 132 2.68 22.75 -2.47
N LEU A 133 2.15 22.17 -1.39
CA LEU A 133 1.92 20.71 -1.32
C LEU A 133 0.94 20.25 -2.41
N ALA A 134 -0.16 20.95 -2.61
CA ALA A 134 -1.13 20.62 -3.64
C ALA A 134 -0.51 20.68 -5.05
N GLN A 135 0.33 21.66 -5.33
CA GLN A 135 1.04 21.78 -6.61
C GLN A 135 2.03 20.64 -6.84
N VAL A 136 2.83 20.28 -5.83
CA VAL A 136 3.80 19.18 -5.92
C VAL A 136 3.10 17.84 -6.16
N LEU A 137 2.01 17.57 -5.44
CA LEU A 137 1.25 16.34 -5.59
C LEU A 137 0.49 16.27 -6.92
N ASN A 138 -0.03 17.40 -7.40
CA ASN A 138 -0.79 17.47 -8.65
C ASN A 138 0.08 17.16 -9.90
N GLN A 139 1.36 17.48 -9.85
CA GLN A 139 2.27 17.29 -10.98
C GLN A 139 3.25 16.12 -10.78
N LEU A 140 3.34 15.54 -9.58
CA LEU A 140 4.40 14.60 -9.19
C LEU A 140 5.79 15.04 -9.68
N THR A 141 6.07 16.31 -9.55
CA THR A 141 7.33 16.92 -10.03
C THR A 141 8.54 16.55 -9.19
N GLY A 142 8.32 15.86 -8.05
CA GLY A 142 9.38 15.40 -7.16
C GLY A 142 8.99 14.12 -6.40
N PRO A 143 9.96 13.47 -5.74
CA PRO A 143 9.71 12.30 -4.91
C PRO A 143 8.75 12.63 -3.77
N GLY A 144 7.66 11.89 -3.65
CA GLY A 144 6.66 12.09 -2.60
C GLY A 144 6.03 10.77 -2.16
N ILE A 145 5.40 10.80 -0.98
CA ILE A 145 4.55 9.72 -0.49
C ILE A 145 3.14 10.26 -0.37
N LEU A 146 2.20 9.66 -1.08
CA LEU A 146 0.78 9.95 -0.97
C LEU A 146 0.07 8.74 -0.39
N ALA A 147 -0.62 8.93 0.76
CA ALA A 147 -1.51 7.94 1.34
C ALA A 147 -2.95 8.49 1.31
N TYR A 148 -3.85 7.80 0.64
CA TYR A 148 -5.24 8.18 0.51
C TYR A 148 -6.17 7.00 0.80
N ALA A 149 -7.22 7.26 1.59
CA ALA A 149 -8.29 6.31 1.83
C ALA A 149 -9.64 7.03 1.84
N GLU A 150 -10.60 6.53 1.06
CA GLU A 150 -11.93 7.14 0.87
C GLU A 150 -12.68 7.36 2.21
N LYS A 151 -12.59 6.40 3.12
CA LYS A 151 -13.32 6.44 4.41
C LYS A 151 -12.48 6.88 5.60
N GLY A 152 -11.19 7.09 5.42
CA GLY A 152 -10.29 7.56 6.46
C GLY A 152 -9.04 6.70 6.66
N ALA A 153 -8.07 7.28 7.34
CA ALA A 153 -6.82 6.64 7.72
C ALA A 153 -6.57 6.87 9.22
N ALA A 154 -5.95 5.89 9.88
CA ALA A 154 -5.56 6.00 11.27
C ALA A 154 -4.08 5.64 11.43
N HIS A 155 -3.36 6.45 12.21
CA HIS A 155 -2.03 6.14 12.70
C HIS A 155 -2.13 5.86 14.20
N VAL A 156 -1.94 4.60 14.60
CA VAL A 156 -2.10 4.16 15.98
C VAL A 156 -0.78 3.59 16.50
N THR A 157 -0.36 4.07 17.65
CA THR A 157 0.86 3.63 18.34
C THR A 157 0.64 3.61 19.85
N PRO A 158 1.16 2.62 20.58
CA PRO A 158 1.00 2.56 22.03
C PRO A 158 1.87 3.57 22.80
N GLN A 159 2.82 4.24 22.16
CA GLN A 159 3.74 5.18 22.80
C GLN A 159 3.59 6.60 22.28
N SER A 160 4.16 6.90 21.10
CA SER A 160 4.15 8.25 20.56
C SER A 160 4.13 8.23 19.03
N LEU A 161 3.48 9.22 18.43
CA LEU A 161 3.57 9.57 17.02
C LEU A 161 4.29 10.91 16.91
N GLN A 162 5.40 10.93 16.16
CA GLN A 162 6.13 12.16 15.85
C GLN A 162 6.04 12.44 14.34
N LEU A 163 5.58 13.63 13.99
CA LEU A 163 5.61 14.17 12.64
C LEU A 163 6.54 15.38 12.64
N SER A 164 7.55 15.38 11.76
CA SER A 164 8.47 16.48 11.63
C SER A 164 8.66 16.86 10.16
N ALA A 165 8.73 18.16 9.89
CA ALA A 165 9.05 18.68 8.57
C ALA A 165 10.32 19.53 8.70
N GLY A 166 11.26 19.33 7.78
CA GLY A 166 12.42 20.20 7.60
C GLY A 166 12.02 21.54 6.96
N LYS A 167 12.87 22.57 7.17
CA LYS A 167 12.76 23.83 6.41
C LYS A 167 13.38 23.66 5.04
#